data_d39bfa7498c8532dec8a7f872d66937e
#
_entry.id   d39bfa7498c8532dec8a7f872d66937e
#
_cell.length_a   1.000
_cell.length_b   1.000
_cell.length_c   1.000
_cell.angle_alpha   90.00
_cell.angle_beta   90.00
_cell.angle_gamma   90.00
#
_symmetry.space_group_name_H-M   'P 1'
#
loop_
_entity.id
_entity.type
_entity.pdbx_description
1 polymer ?
#
loop_
_entity_poly.entity_id
_entity_poly.type
_entity_poly.pdbx_seq_one_letter_code
_entity_poly.pdbx_strand_id
1 'polypeptide(L)'
;MPAPPPELPPRPVAEPKLHDFATGAGVTVAVIDTGIHPHPELLHLEPGHDVTNAAVSDPHHDCDGHGTAVAGIIATQTSGIAPDARIVPIRQTTAYARMPAGHGDEGEGTLASLTAAIHLALDEGADIINVSVVACTDAEVDDHELNEALRRAEEDNAVIVAAAGNRTTDCHDHATVYPTHAPTVIGVQATQGSAEAAEYSLTLPPGSATPERSRSRASGFSPG
;
A
#
# COMPACT_ATOMS: atom_id res chain seq x y z
N MET A 1 -12.68 -16.48 28.81
CA MET A 1 -12.50 -15.18 28.14
C MET A 1 -11.16 -15.23 27.44
N PRO A 2 -11.05 -14.92 26.15
CA PRO A 2 -9.74 -14.78 25.52
C PRO A 2 -8.99 -13.63 26.17
N ALA A 3 -7.66 -13.75 26.28
CA ALA A 3 -6.81 -12.68 26.79
C ALA A 3 -6.97 -11.41 25.91
N PRO A 4 -6.93 -10.21 26.48
CA PRO A 4 -6.94 -8.99 25.68
C PRO A 4 -5.75 -9.01 24.74
N PRO A 5 -5.89 -8.45 23.50
CA PRO A 5 -4.79 -8.33 22.59
C PRO A 5 -3.64 -7.53 23.25
N PRO A 6 -2.37 -7.85 22.93
CA PRO A 6 -1.25 -7.10 23.48
C PRO A 6 -1.39 -5.62 23.13
N GLU A 7 -1.16 -4.76 24.11
CA GLU A 7 -1.06 -3.31 23.87
C GLU A 7 0.02 -3.05 22.81
N LEU A 8 -0.38 -2.47 21.69
CA LEU A 8 0.59 -2.02 20.69
C LEU A 8 1.48 -0.94 21.32
N PRO A 9 2.80 -0.99 21.10
CA PRO A 9 3.67 0.09 21.55
C PRO A 9 3.16 1.42 20.98
N PRO A 10 3.29 2.53 21.73
CA PRO A 10 2.90 3.83 21.24
C PRO A 10 3.63 4.09 19.90
N ARG A 11 2.86 4.39 18.86
CA ARG A 11 3.43 4.74 17.56
C ARG A 11 4.35 5.95 17.75
N PRO A 12 5.51 5.98 17.08
CA PRO A 12 6.25 7.22 16.96
C PRO A 12 5.31 8.23 16.31
N VAL A 13 4.94 9.25 17.04
CA VAL A 13 4.26 10.42 16.49
C VAL A 13 5.16 10.91 15.36
N ALA A 14 4.60 11.15 14.16
CA ALA A 14 5.34 11.77 13.06
C ALA A 14 6.08 12.97 13.66
N GLU A 15 7.39 13.04 13.47
CA GLU A 15 8.17 14.11 14.09
C GLU A 15 7.62 15.44 13.58
N PRO A 16 7.21 16.37 14.46
CA PRO A 16 6.63 17.67 14.05
C PRO A 16 7.46 18.39 13.00
N LYS A 17 8.75 18.14 12.98
CA LYS A 17 9.70 18.69 12.00
C LYS A 17 9.48 18.25 10.55
N LEU A 18 8.81 17.13 10.29
CA LEU A 18 8.50 16.73 8.92
C LEU A 18 7.42 17.62 8.32
N HIS A 19 6.39 17.94 9.10
CA HIS A 19 5.30 18.82 8.67
C HIS A 19 5.73 20.28 8.48
N ASP A 20 6.86 20.71 9.07
CA ASP A 20 7.46 22.01 8.79
C ASP A 20 8.01 22.12 7.35
N PHE A 21 8.27 20.99 6.69
CA PHE A 21 8.80 20.95 5.34
C PHE A 21 7.77 20.51 4.30
N ALA A 22 6.93 19.54 4.62
CA ALA A 22 5.93 19.01 3.70
C ALA A 22 4.78 18.34 4.46
N THR A 23 3.55 18.64 4.03
CA THR A 23 2.32 18.07 4.60
C THR A 23 1.56 17.20 3.59
N GLY A 24 2.10 17.02 2.38
CA GLY A 24 1.43 16.33 1.29
C GLY A 24 0.44 17.21 0.51
N ALA A 25 0.40 18.53 0.76
CA ALA A 25 -0.48 19.43 0.02
C ALA A 25 -0.19 19.37 -1.49
N GLY A 26 -1.24 19.14 -2.29
CA GLY A 26 -1.15 19.00 -3.74
C GLY A 26 -0.73 17.59 -4.22
N VAL A 27 -0.52 16.64 -3.30
CA VAL A 27 -0.20 15.23 -3.64
C VAL A 27 -1.49 14.40 -3.54
N THR A 28 -1.72 13.56 -4.54
CA THR A 28 -2.80 12.58 -4.55
C THR A 28 -2.25 11.18 -4.28
N VAL A 29 -2.77 10.54 -3.24
CA VAL A 29 -2.42 9.16 -2.88
C VAL A 29 -3.63 8.26 -3.09
N ALA A 30 -3.54 7.35 -4.05
CA ALA A 30 -4.51 6.27 -4.17
C ALA A 30 -4.14 5.12 -3.22
N VAL A 31 -5.12 4.62 -2.50
CA VAL A 31 -4.96 3.50 -1.55
C VAL A 31 -5.78 2.31 -2.05
N ILE A 32 -5.09 1.32 -2.62
CA ILE A 32 -5.68 0.06 -3.09
C ILE A 32 -5.67 -0.93 -1.92
N ASP A 33 -6.87 -1.18 -1.35
CA ASP A 33 -7.02 -1.91 -0.09
C ASP A 33 -8.45 -2.48 0.07
N THR A 34 -8.90 -2.68 1.32
CA THR A 34 -10.25 -3.18 1.70
C THR A 34 -11.34 -2.11 1.67
N GLY A 35 -11.03 -0.90 1.26
CA GLY A 35 -11.87 0.30 1.34
C GLY A 35 -11.37 1.27 2.41
N ILE A 36 -11.98 2.45 2.51
CA ILE A 36 -11.64 3.43 3.54
C ILE A 36 -12.92 4.00 4.13
N HIS A 37 -13.20 3.68 5.39
CA HIS A 37 -14.33 4.26 6.08
C HIS A 37 -14.08 5.75 6.38
N PRO A 38 -15.04 6.66 6.11
CA PRO A 38 -14.89 8.07 6.40
C PRO A 38 -14.61 8.33 7.87
N HIS A 39 -13.59 9.13 8.17
CA HIS A 39 -13.21 9.49 9.52
C HIS A 39 -13.02 11.01 9.64
N PRO A 40 -13.41 11.66 10.75
CA PRO A 40 -13.27 13.12 10.93
C PRO A 40 -11.86 13.67 10.76
N GLU A 41 -10.82 12.84 10.94
CA GLU A 41 -9.43 13.23 10.74
C GLU A 41 -8.90 13.01 9.31
N LEU A 42 -9.67 12.40 8.42
CA LEU A 42 -9.34 12.24 7.00
C LEU A 42 -10.06 13.35 6.21
N LEU A 43 -9.52 14.56 6.24
CA LEU A 43 -10.17 15.76 5.72
C LEU A 43 -10.26 15.78 4.18
N HIS A 44 -9.36 15.10 3.50
CA HIS A 44 -9.21 15.09 2.05
C HIS A 44 -9.48 13.70 1.45
N LEU A 45 -10.47 13.00 2.01
CA LEU A 45 -10.94 11.70 1.49
C LEU A 45 -11.88 11.93 0.32
N GLU A 46 -11.53 11.39 -0.84
CA GLU A 46 -12.28 11.50 -2.09
C GLU A 46 -13.31 10.35 -2.26
N PRO A 47 -14.23 10.44 -3.20
CA PRO A 47 -15.23 9.39 -3.44
C PRO A 47 -14.63 8.02 -3.76
N GLY A 48 -13.63 7.96 -4.64
CA GLY A 48 -12.92 6.73 -4.99
C GLY A 48 -13.70 5.68 -5.79
N HIS A 49 -13.19 4.45 -5.82
CA HIS A 49 -13.68 3.35 -6.65
C HIS A 49 -13.75 2.02 -5.90
N ASP A 50 -14.64 1.14 -6.35
CA ASP A 50 -14.77 -0.23 -5.86
C ASP A 50 -14.67 -1.18 -7.06
N VAL A 51 -13.63 -2.00 -7.11
CA VAL A 51 -13.39 -3.02 -8.15
C VAL A 51 -13.67 -4.43 -7.65
N THR A 52 -14.27 -4.55 -6.46
CA THR A 52 -14.83 -5.83 -6.02
C THR A 52 -16.13 -6.10 -6.77
N ASN A 53 -16.51 -7.35 -6.94
CA ASN A 53 -17.81 -7.70 -7.55
C ASN A 53 -18.95 -7.63 -6.53
N ALA A 54 -18.85 -6.74 -5.53
CA ALA A 54 -19.89 -6.58 -4.53
C ALA A 54 -21.21 -6.13 -5.15
N ALA A 55 -22.33 -6.63 -4.62
CA ALA A 55 -23.66 -6.29 -5.10
C ALA A 55 -23.98 -4.79 -4.99
N VAL A 56 -23.29 -4.09 -4.11
CA VAL A 56 -23.33 -2.63 -3.96
C VAL A 56 -21.88 -2.14 -3.95
N SER A 57 -21.54 -1.38 -4.99
CA SER A 57 -20.21 -0.76 -5.09
C SER A 57 -20.12 0.39 -4.08
N ASP A 58 -19.21 0.27 -3.14
CA ASP A 58 -18.96 1.32 -2.14
C ASP A 58 -17.49 1.28 -1.68
N PRO A 59 -16.63 2.20 -2.17
CA PRO A 59 -15.23 2.28 -1.78
C PRO A 59 -15.02 2.68 -0.31
N HIS A 60 -16.07 3.22 0.33
CA HIS A 60 -16.05 3.59 1.75
C HIS A 60 -16.53 2.48 2.68
N HIS A 61 -16.94 1.35 2.13
CA HIS A 61 -17.33 0.18 2.91
C HIS A 61 -16.09 -0.65 3.27
N ASP A 62 -15.57 -0.44 4.47
CA ASP A 62 -14.40 -1.15 5.01
C ASP A 62 -14.77 -1.91 6.29
N CYS A 63 -15.27 -3.14 6.12
CA CYS A 63 -15.62 -4.01 7.25
C CYS A 63 -14.41 -4.61 7.94
N ASP A 64 -13.28 -4.72 7.26
CA ASP A 64 -12.04 -5.24 7.79
C ASP A 64 -11.30 -4.19 8.64
N GLY A 65 -11.40 -2.92 8.24
CA GLY A 65 -10.74 -1.79 8.88
C GLY A 65 -9.29 -1.61 8.47
N HIS A 66 -8.75 -2.47 7.58
CA HIS A 66 -7.35 -2.42 7.19
C HIS A 66 -7.04 -1.18 6.34
N GLY A 67 -7.79 -0.95 5.27
CA GLY A 67 -7.58 0.22 4.40
C GLY A 67 -7.80 1.55 5.14
N THR A 68 -8.78 1.59 6.06
CA THR A 68 -8.99 2.74 6.93
C THR A 68 -7.79 3.01 7.83
N ALA A 69 -7.18 1.96 8.39
CA ALA A 69 -5.97 2.09 9.21
C ALA A 69 -4.77 2.57 8.38
N VAL A 70 -4.61 2.06 7.16
CA VAL A 70 -3.56 2.50 6.21
C VAL A 70 -3.73 3.97 5.87
N ALA A 71 -4.93 4.40 5.46
CA ALA A 71 -5.23 5.81 5.19
C ALA A 71 -4.99 6.69 6.42
N GLY A 72 -5.29 6.17 7.62
CA GLY A 72 -5.03 6.85 8.88
C GLY A 72 -3.55 7.14 9.12
N ILE A 73 -2.66 6.19 8.79
CA ILE A 73 -1.21 6.39 8.88
C ILE A 73 -0.74 7.42 7.85
N ILE A 74 -1.35 7.44 6.67
CA ILE A 74 -0.97 8.36 5.60
C ILE A 74 -1.42 9.79 5.93
N ALA A 75 -2.70 10.01 6.27
CA ALA A 75 -3.30 11.34 6.14
C ALA A 75 -4.19 11.80 7.30
N THR A 76 -4.17 11.18 8.49
CA THR A 76 -4.88 11.79 9.63
C THR A 76 -4.22 13.10 10.05
N GLN A 77 -5.05 14.07 10.47
CA GLN A 77 -4.59 15.39 10.85
C GLN A 77 -3.62 15.39 12.04
N THR A 78 -3.83 14.49 13.01
CA THR A 78 -3.03 14.46 14.24
C THR A 78 -1.78 13.60 14.16
N SER A 79 -1.78 12.56 13.34
CA SER A 79 -0.69 11.55 13.32
C SER A 79 -0.31 11.05 11.94
N GLY A 80 -0.96 11.53 10.89
CA GLY A 80 -0.65 11.17 9.51
C GLY A 80 0.70 11.74 9.07
N ILE A 81 1.36 11.07 8.15
CA ILE A 81 2.63 11.53 7.57
C ILE A 81 2.40 12.69 6.61
N ALA A 82 1.28 12.68 5.88
CA ALA A 82 0.90 13.65 4.85
C ALA A 82 -0.56 14.11 5.06
N PRO A 83 -0.86 14.89 6.12
CA PRO A 83 -2.23 15.23 6.52
C PRO A 83 -3.00 16.05 5.47
N ASP A 84 -2.32 16.73 4.56
CA ASP A 84 -2.95 17.56 3.50
C ASP A 84 -2.97 16.85 2.14
N ALA A 85 -2.57 15.57 2.05
CA ALA A 85 -2.69 14.78 0.82
C ALA A 85 -4.15 14.41 0.54
N ARG A 86 -4.52 14.40 -0.75
CA ARG A 86 -5.80 13.84 -1.22
C ARG A 86 -5.72 12.32 -1.16
N ILE A 87 -6.70 11.68 -0.57
CA ILE A 87 -6.77 10.22 -0.46
C ILE A 87 -7.90 9.69 -1.34
N VAL A 88 -7.53 8.88 -2.33
CA VAL A 88 -8.48 8.20 -3.23
C VAL A 88 -8.58 6.74 -2.80
N PRO A 89 -9.70 6.31 -2.19
CA PRO A 89 -9.90 4.92 -1.83
C PRO A 89 -10.20 4.09 -3.08
N ILE A 90 -9.51 2.96 -3.24
CA ILE A 90 -9.82 1.97 -4.26
C ILE A 90 -9.97 0.62 -3.57
N ARG A 91 -11.23 0.21 -3.41
CA ARG A 91 -11.55 -1.06 -2.78
C ARG A 91 -11.34 -2.20 -3.78
N GLN A 92 -10.36 -3.04 -3.50
CA GLN A 92 -9.95 -4.14 -4.38
C GLN A 92 -10.25 -5.52 -3.77
N THR A 93 -10.41 -5.59 -2.45
CA THR A 93 -10.76 -6.80 -1.72
C THR A 93 -11.68 -6.47 -0.55
N THR A 94 -12.44 -7.45 -0.06
CA THR A 94 -13.35 -7.28 1.09
C THR A 94 -12.78 -7.83 2.39
N ALA A 95 -11.75 -8.64 2.32
CA ALA A 95 -11.15 -9.25 3.50
C ALA A 95 -9.63 -9.27 3.40
N TYR A 96 -8.98 -8.67 4.40
CA TYR A 96 -7.56 -8.86 4.65
C TYR A 96 -7.33 -10.18 5.42
N ALA A 97 -8.29 -10.56 6.26
CA ALA A 97 -8.27 -11.80 7.00
C ALA A 97 -8.83 -12.94 6.14
N ARG A 98 -7.94 -13.78 5.70
CA ARG A 98 -8.12 -15.13 5.10
C ARG A 98 -9.55 -15.60 4.92
N MET A 99 -10.02 -15.57 3.71
CA MET A 99 -10.92 -16.60 3.23
C MET A 99 -10.11 -17.87 2.94
N PRO A 100 -10.58 -19.07 3.30
CA PRO A 100 -9.93 -20.30 2.88
C PRO A 100 -9.79 -20.32 1.35
N ALA A 101 -8.65 -20.81 0.85
CA ALA A 101 -8.41 -20.95 -0.58
C ALA A 101 -9.63 -21.59 -1.27
N GLY A 102 -10.22 -20.89 -2.24
CA GLY A 102 -11.38 -21.36 -3.00
C GLY A 102 -12.73 -20.70 -2.68
N HIS A 103 -12.79 -19.67 -1.84
CA HIS A 103 -14.02 -18.93 -1.50
C HIS A 103 -13.96 -17.44 -1.84
N GLY A 104 -12.99 -16.98 -2.63
CA GLY A 104 -13.06 -15.65 -3.22
C GLY A 104 -14.08 -15.64 -4.34
N ASP A 105 -15.01 -14.65 -4.35
CA ASP A 105 -15.83 -14.40 -5.53
C ASP A 105 -14.91 -14.16 -6.73
N GLU A 106 -15.24 -14.74 -7.89
CA GLU A 106 -14.49 -14.53 -9.12
C GLU A 106 -14.38 -13.04 -9.40
N GLY A 107 -13.18 -12.47 -9.26
CA GLY A 107 -12.89 -11.06 -9.53
C GLY A 107 -12.34 -10.25 -8.37
N GLU A 108 -12.53 -10.69 -7.12
CA GLU A 108 -12.00 -10.01 -5.93
C GLU A 108 -10.57 -10.48 -5.60
N GLY A 109 -9.65 -9.56 -5.34
CA GLY A 109 -8.27 -9.91 -4.98
C GLY A 109 -7.45 -10.58 -6.10
N THR A 110 -7.87 -10.45 -7.37
CA THR A 110 -7.19 -11.02 -8.54
C THR A 110 -6.18 -10.05 -9.16
N LEU A 111 -5.30 -10.55 -10.03
CA LEU A 111 -4.42 -9.68 -10.83
C LEU A 111 -5.23 -8.75 -11.73
N ALA A 112 -6.33 -9.20 -12.29
CA ALA A 112 -7.20 -8.37 -13.13
C ALA A 112 -7.83 -7.21 -12.33
N SER A 113 -8.33 -7.47 -11.12
CA SER A 113 -8.86 -6.40 -10.26
C SER A 113 -7.76 -5.46 -9.77
N LEU A 114 -6.54 -5.94 -9.52
CA LEU A 114 -5.38 -5.10 -9.19
C LEU A 114 -5.00 -4.20 -10.38
N THR A 115 -4.94 -4.76 -11.58
CA THR A 115 -4.67 -4.00 -12.82
C THR A 115 -5.71 -2.90 -13.03
N ALA A 116 -7.00 -3.23 -12.88
CA ALA A 116 -8.09 -2.25 -12.98
C ALA A 116 -7.95 -1.16 -11.90
N ALA A 117 -7.61 -1.52 -10.67
CA ALA A 117 -7.40 -0.57 -9.57
C ALA A 117 -6.24 0.40 -9.86
N ILE A 118 -5.12 -0.09 -10.42
CA ILE A 118 -3.99 0.76 -10.81
C ILE A 118 -4.41 1.75 -11.91
N HIS A 119 -5.13 1.29 -12.93
CA HIS A 119 -5.63 2.19 -13.98
C HIS A 119 -6.54 3.28 -13.43
N LEU A 120 -7.48 2.92 -12.54
CA LEU A 120 -8.36 3.90 -11.89
C LEU A 120 -7.57 4.90 -11.04
N ALA A 121 -6.54 4.45 -10.31
CA ALA A 121 -5.66 5.34 -9.56
C ALA A 121 -4.99 6.37 -10.47
N LEU A 122 -4.50 5.94 -11.63
CA LEU A 122 -3.88 6.82 -12.62
C LEU A 122 -4.89 7.78 -13.26
N ASP A 123 -6.12 7.32 -13.53
CA ASP A 123 -7.20 8.16 -14.06
C ASP A 123 -7.63 9.25 -13.07
N GLU A 124 -7.50 9.00 -11.76
CA GLU A 124 -7.70 10.00 -10.68
C GLU A 124 -6.49 10.94 -10.50
N GLY A 125 -5.43 10.76 -11.27
CA GLY A 125 -4.22 11.57 -11.22
C GLY A 125 -3.41 11.31 -9.94
N ALA A 126 -3.32 10.05 -9.50
CA ALA A 126 -2.52 9.70 -8.34
C ALA A 126 -1.02 9.91 -8.62
N ASP A 127 -0.35 10.65 -7.75
CA ASP A 127 1.11 10.78 -7.71
C ASP A 127 1.75 9.57 -7.02
N ILE A 128 1.03 8.99 -6.06
CA ILE A 128 1.45 7.82 -5.31
C ILE A 128 0.31 6.80 -5.28
N ILE A 129 0.64 5.55 -5.58
CA ILE A 129 -0.30 4.42 -5.51
C ILE A 129 0.21 3.48 -4.42
N ASN A 130 -0.50 3.42 -3.29
CA ASN A 130 -0.21 2.48 -2.21
C ASN A 130 -1.00 1.20 -2.43
N VAL A 131 -0.29 0.07 -2.53
CA VAL A 131 -0.87 -1.27 -2.69
C VAL A 131 -0.55 -2.09 -1.46
N SER A 132 -1.50 -2.21 -0.56
CA SER A 132 -1.32 -2.97 0.69
C SER A 132 -1.79 -4.42 0.58
N VAL A 133 -2.42 -4.77 -0.51
CA VAL A 133 -2.87 -6.13 -0.84
C VAL A 133 -1.91 -6.74 -1.84
N VAL A 134 -1.61 -8.04 -1.69
CA VAL A 134 -0.69 -8.75 -2.57
C VAL A 134 -1.31 -10.06 -3.03
N ALA A 135 -0.97 -10.46 -4.26
CA ALA A 135 -1.25 -11.79 -4.77
C ALA A 135 0.07 -12.58 -4.84
N CYS A 136 0.07 -13.80 -4.34
CA CYS A 136 1.23 -14.69 -4.37
C CYS A 136 0.92 -15.93 -5.18
N THR A 137 1.87 -16.39 -6.00
CA THR A 137 1.73 -17.65 -6.75
C THR A 137 3.09 -18.24 -7.09
N ASP A 138 3.14 -19.58 -7.15
CA ASP A 138 4.26 -20.35 -7.71
C ASP A 138 4.05 -20.67 -9.19
N ALA A 139 2.84 -20.48 -9.70
CA ALA A 139 2.52 -20.73 -11.08
C ALA A 139 2.96 -19.58 -11.98
N GLU A 140 3.31 -19.91 -13.21
CA GLU A 140 3.47 -18.92 -14.26
C GLU A 140 2.08 -18.35 -14.61
N VAL A 141 1.91 -17.04 -14.51
CA VAL A 141 0.65 -16.37 -14.84
C VAL A 141 0.89 -15.35 -15.94
N ASP A 142 -0.15 -15.08 -16.71
CA ASP A 142 -0.13 -13.99 -17.68
C ASP A 142 -0.33 -12.66 -16.94
N ASP A 143 0.75 -11.91 -16.80
CA ASP A 143 0.79 -10.61 -16.13
C ASP A 143 0.97 -9.42 -17.11
N HIS A 144 0.75 -9.68 -18.41
CA HIS A 144 0.95 -8.66 -19.46
C HIS A 144 0.17 -7.38 -19.19
N GLU A 145 -1.12 -7.48 -18.84
CA GLU A 145 -1.96 -6.31 -18.56
C GLU A 145 -1.48 -5.55 -17.31
N LEU A 146 -1.03 -6.26 -16.27
CA LEU A 146 -0.44 -5.63 -15.10
C LEU A 146 0.85 -4.87 -15.47
N ASN A 147 1.73 -5.50 -16.24
CA ASN A 147 2.97 -4.85 -16.69
C ASN A 147 2.69 -3.60 -17.54
N GLU A 148 1.63 -3.58 -18.34
CA GLU A 148 1.18 -2.38 -19.05
C GLU A 148 0.70 -1.29 -18.10
N ALA A 149 -0.05 -1.63 -17.07
CA ALA A 149 -0.49 -0.67 -16.04
C ALA A 149 0.71 -0.08 -15.26
N LEU A 150 1.70 -0.91 -14.92
CA LEU A 150 2.94 -0.47 -14.26
C LEU A 150 3.75 0.48 -15.17
N ARG A 151 3.86 0.16 -16.46
CA ARG A 151 4.54 1.04 -17.44
C ARG A 151 3.80 2.38 -17.58
N ARG A 152 2.46 2.38 -17.62
CA ARG A 152 1.66 3.61 -17.61
C ARG A 152 1.95 4.45 -16.38
N ALA A 153 2.08 3.83 -15.20
CA ALA A 153 2.42 4.56 -13.98
C ALA A 153 3.77 5.29 -14.09
N GLU A 154 4.78 4.64 -14.70
CA GLU A 154 6.06 5.30 -14.96
C GLU A 154 5.92 6.48 -15.94
N GLU A 155 5.15 6.33 -17.00
CA GLU A 155 4.90 7.39 -18.00
C GLU A 155 4.15 8.58 -17.38
N ASP A 156 3.20 8.32 -16.49
CA ASP A 156 2.43 9.32 -15.76
C ASP A 156 3.22 9.90 -14.55
N ASN A 157 4.46 9.43 -14.30
CA ASN A 157 5.31 9.76 -13.16
C ASN A 157 4.66 9.42 -11.80
N ALA A 158 3.80 8.44 -11.73
CA ALA A 158 3.23 7.92 -10.51
C ALA A 158 4.15 6.88 -9.87
N VAL A 159 4.32 6.96 -8.54
CA VAL A 159 5.13 6.02 -7.77
C VAL A 159 4.25 4.94 -7.17
N ILE A 160 4.54 3.67 -7.47
CA ILE A 160 3.84 2.54 -6.85
C ILE A 160 4.65 2.03 -5.66
N VAL A 161 4.02 2.00 -4.50
CA VAL A 161 4.56 1.45 -3.25
C VAL A 161 3.72 0.25 -2.85
N ALA A 162 4.32 -0.93 -2.74
CA ALA A 162 3.59 -2.15 -2.46
C ALA A 162 4.18 -2.94 -1.28
N ALA A 163 3.31 -3.63 -0.54
CA ALA A 163 3.72 -4.53 0.52
C ALA A 163 4.54 -5.70 -0.04
N ALA A 164 5.58 -6.13 0.68
CA ALA A 164 6.32 -7.34 0.35
C ALA A 164 5.49 -8.61 0.55
N GLY A 165 4.40 -8.53 1.30
CA GLY A 165 3.56 -9.65 1.68
C GLY A 165 4.00 -10.32 3.00
N ASN A 166 3.09 -11.12 3.53
CA ASN A 166 3.30 -11.87 4.76
C ASN A 166 3.46 -13.37 4.46
N ARG A 167 4.33 -14.05 5.21
CA ARG A 167 4.52 -15.50 5.10
C ARG A 167 3.23 -16.23 5.45
N THR A 168 2.75 -17.02 4.51
CA THR A 168 1.62 -17.91 4.66
C THR A 168 1.91 -19.22 3.95
N THR A 169 0.95 -20.14 3.90
CA THR A 169 1.09 -21.38 3.10
C THR A 169 1.28 -21.07 1.61
N ASP A 170 0.59 -20.05 1.11
CA ASP A 170 0.54 -19.71 -0.31
C ASP A 170 1.53 -18.59 -0.68
N CYS A 171 1.94 -17.79 0.31
CA CYS A 171 2.93 -16.73 0.16
C CYS A 171 4.23 -17.12 0.89
N HIS A 172 5.26 -17.48 0.18
CA HIS A 172 6.56 -17.88 0.73
C HIS A 172 7.72 -17.31 -0.12
N ASP A 173 8.96 -17.46 0.34
CA ASP A 173 10.12 -16.77 -0.25
C ASP A 173 10.42 -17.14 -1.72
N HIS A 174 9.80 -18.19 -2.25
CA HIS A 174 9.96 -18.60 -3.66
C HIS A 174 8.76 -18.22 -4.52
N ALA A 175 7.66 -17.78 -3.93
CA ALA A 175 6.48 -17.36 -4.66
C ALA A 175 6.72 -16.01 -5.34
N THR A 176 6.14 -15.81 -6.51
CA THR A 176 6.08 -14.48 -7.13
C THR A 176 5.03 -13.65 -6.41
N VAL A 177 5.42 -12.47 -5.94
CA VAL A 177 4.54 -11.55 -5.21
C VAL A 177 4.20 -10.35 -6.09
N TYR A 178 2.93 -10.22 -6.45
CA TYR A 178 2.43 -9.15 -7.29
C TYR A 178 1.86 -7.99 -6.44
N PRO A 179 2.15 -6.72 -6.77
CA PRO A 179 2.99 -6.25 -7.88
C PRO A 179 4.48 -6.09 -7.50
N THR A 180 4.90 -6.47 -6.30
CA THR A 180 6.23 -6.17 -5.72
C THR A 180 7.38 -6.84 -6.46
N HIS A 181 7.10 -7.89 -7.27
CA HIS A 181 8.10 -8.53 -8.10
C HIS A 181 8.66 -7.62 -9.22
N ALA A 182 7.87 -6.61 -9.61
CA ALA A 182 8.25 -5.71 -10.70
C ALA A 182 9.32 -4.70 -10.23
N PRO A 183 10.38 -4.46 -11.04
CA PRO A 183 11.51 -3.61 -10.64
C PRO A 183 11.13 -2.13 -10.51
N THR A 184 10.01 -1.70 -11.06
CA THR A 184 9.49 -0.33 -11.01
C THR A 184 8.66 -0.05 -9.76
N VAL A 185 8.35 -1.09 -8.99
CA VAL A 185 7.56 -1.01 -7.77
C VAL A 185 8.46 -0.94 -6.54
N ILE A 186 8.20 0.01 -5.65
CA ILE A 186 8.89 0.12 -4.37
C ILE A 186 8.30 -0.90 -3.40
N GLY A 187 9.04 -1.98 -3.14
CA GLY A 187 8.63 -2.99 -2.17
C GLY A 187 8.88 -2.55 -0.74
N VAL A 188 7.92 -2.78 0.16
CA VAL A 188 8.01 -2.43 1.58
C VAL A 188 7.82 -3.66 2.44
N GLN A 189 8.82 -3.97 3.28
CA GLN A 189 8.77 -5.04 4.28
C GLN A 189 8.25 -4.52 5.62
N ALA A 190 7.53 -5.37 6.34
CA ALA A 190 7.24 -5.08 7.74
C ALA A 190 8.51 -5.19 8.59
N THR A 191 8.68 -4.28 9.55
CA THR A 191 9.82 -4.26 10.47
C THR A 191 9.40 -4.49 11.91
N GLN A 192 10.27 -5.14 12.68
CA GLN A 192 10.15 -5.28 14.12
C GLN A 192 11.20 -4.39 14.79
N GLY A 193 10.77 -3.43 15.61
CA GLY A 193 11.70 -2.46 16.20
C GLY A 193 12.32 -1.52 15.17
N SER A 194 13.62 -1.24 15.28
CA SER A 194 14.22 -0.10 14.57
C SER A 194 14.78 -0.36 13.17
N ALA A 195 14.93 -1.59 12.70
CA ALA A 195 15.49 -1.86 11.36
C ALA A 195 15.45 -3.32 10.88
N GLU A 196 15.08 -4.29 11.70
CA GLU A 196 15.04 -5.69 11.30
C GLU A 196 13.70 -6.03 10.65
N ALA A 197 13.74 -6.77 9.54
CA ALA A 197 12.52 -7.28 8.93
C ALA A 197 11.78 -8.18 9.93
N ALA A 198 10.47 -8.03 10.01
CA ALA A 198 9.65 -8.92 10.83
C ALA A 198 9.71 -10.35 10.29
N GLU A 199 9.75 -11.36 11.17
CA GLU A 199 9.85 -12.77 10.78
C GLU A 199 8.73 -13.22 9.82
N TYR A 200 7.56 -12.60 9.95
CA TYR A 200 6.41 -12.88 9.08
C TYR A 200 6.47 -12.17 7.73
N SER A 201 7.34 -11.18 7.54
CA SER A 201 7.46 -10.47 6.26
C SER A 201 8.21 -11.30 5.24
N LEU A 202 7.71 -11.34 4.00
CA LEU A 202 8.45 -11.93 2.89
C LEU A 202 9.70 -11.10 2.57
N THR A 203 10.71 -11.77 2.05
CA THR A 203 11.95 -11.13 1.60
C THR A 203 11.71 -10.51 0.23
N LEU A 204 12.14 -9.26 0.06
CA LEU A 204 12.07 -8.61 -1.24
C LEU A 204 13.04 -9.28 -2.23
N PRO A 205 12.64 -9.46 -3.50
CA PRO A 205 13.54 -10.00 -4.51
C PRO A 205 14.74 -9.08 -4.73
N PRO A 206 15.91 -9.64 -5.10
CA PRO A 206 17.08 -8.83 -5.44
C PRO A 206 16.75 -7.89 -6.61
N GLY A 207 17.00 -6.59 -6.42
CA GLY A 207 16.73 -5.58 -7.45
C GLY A 207 15.39 -4.87 -7.32
N SER A 208 14.53 -5.26 -6.36
CA SER A 208 13.37 -4.46 -6.00
C SER A 208 13.82 -3.06 -5.59
N ALA A 209 13.08 -2.04 -6.02
CA ALA A 209 13.32 -0.68 -5.57
C ALA A 209 13.09 -0.61 -4.06
N THR A 210 14.15 -0.61 -3.30
CA THR A 210 14.10 -0.31 -1.87
C THR A 210 14.51 1.15 -1.69
N PRO A 211 13.85 1.93 -0.82
CA PRO A 211 14.36 3.24 -0.50
C PRO A 211 15.74 3.07 0.15
N GLU A 212 16.79 3.19 -0.67
CA GLU A 212 18.13 3.30 -0.12
C GLU A 212 18.13 4.52 0.80
N ARG A 213 18.43 4.28 2.08
CA ARG A 213 18.86 5.38 2.93
C ARG A 213 20.05 6.02 2.20
N SER A 214 19.84 7.18 1.59
CA SER A 214 20.94 7.98 1.09
C SER A 214 21.83 8.26 2.30
N ARG A 215 22.90 7.50 2.42
CA ARG A 215 24.04 7.92 3.24
C ARG A 215 24.55 9.18 2.55
N SER A 216 24.08 10.33 3.01
CA SER A 216 24.70 11.59 2.66
C SER A 216 26.18 11.45 3.01
N ARG A 217 26.99 11.27 2.00
CA ARG A 217 28.41 11.59 2.10
C ARG A 217 28.45 13.08 2.37
N ALA A 218 28.63 13.45 3.60
CA ALA A 218 29.13 14.74 3.96
C ALA A 218 30.53 14.84 3.36
N SER A 219 30.62 15.23 2.09
CA SER A 219 31.86 15.69 1.49
C SER A 219 32.15 17.04 2.11
N GLY A 220 33.24 17.10 2.88
CA GLY A 220 33.68 18.26 3.62
C GLY A 220 33.76 19.51 2.73
N PHE A 221 33.09 20.52 3.19
CA PHE A 221 33.32 21.89 2.78
C PHE A 221 34.47 22.40 3.68
N SER A 222 35.69 22.50 3.12
CA SER A 222 36.77 23.27 3.74
C SER A 222 36.56 24.73 3.37
N PRO A 223 36.47 25.65 4.35
CA PRO A 223 36.53 27.07 4.05
C PRO A 223 37.99 27.46 3.77
N GLY A 224 38.26 27.99 2.59
CA GLY A 224 39.43 28.77 2.26
C GLY A 224 39.13 30.25 2.46
#